data_af9fcb8f9a7c51ea06cb9ced1d88b066
#
_entry.id   af9fcb8f9a7c51ea06cb9ced1d88b066
#
_cell.length_a   1.000
_cell.length_b   1.000
_cell.length_c   1.000
_cell.angle_alpha   90.00
_cell.angle_beta   90.00
_cell.angle_gamma   90.00
#
_symmetry.space_group_name_H-M   'P 1'
#
loop_
_entity.id
_entity.type
_entity.pdbx_description
1 polymer ?
#
loop_
_entity_poly.entity_id
_entity_poly.type
_entity_poly.pdbx_seq_one_letter_code
_entity_poly.pdbx_strand_id
1 'polypeptide(L)'
;GPSYQRGTDDPSLDEAAMSTGLDRADLEHAMDKWLAAFNASGFVSHLPSGPRTISVLEISNETSEHIGSALRTLITSVETKLVNGGTFDVVANDDVVKSAILTERTRGDMVDPETMSALGKELGVNYFVHGRVGDTTEKTKDARRVQYTLFLKVTEVSTRRTVFQEQIDITKQITG
;
A
#
# COMPACT_ATOMS: atom_id res chain seq x y z
N GLY A 1 -20.36 26.46 15.21
CA GLY A 1 -19.24 25.68 14.77
C GLY A 1 -19.64 24.45 13.97
N PRO A 2 -18.75 23.87 13.20
CA PRO A 2 -19.08 22.71 12.40
C PRO A 2 -19.48 21.55 13.32
N SER A 3 -20.64 20.98 13.07
CA SER A 3 -21.07 19.79 13.77
C SER A 3 -20.42 18.59 13.12
N TYR A 4 -19.62 17.86 13.87
CA TYR A 4 -19.03 16.61 13.40
C TYR A 4 -19.98 15.47 13.75
N GLN A 5 -20.59 14.91 12.72
CA GLN A 5 -21.28 13.65 12.89
C GLN A 5 -20.35 12.54 12.42
N ARG A 6 -20.08 11.59 13.29
CA ARG A 6 -19.44 10.35 12.87
C ARG A 6 -20.50 9.50 12.20
N GLY A 7 -20.50 9.54 10.89
CA GLY A 7 -21.43 8.74 10.13
C GLY A 7 -20.88 7.37 9.81
N THR A 8 -20.79 6.49 10.79
CA THR A 8 -20.51 5.07 10.51
C THR A 8 -21.66 4.44 9.73
N ASP A 9 -22.82 5.06 9.76
CA ASP A 9 -24.03 4.57 9.09
C ASP A 9 -24.28 5.22 7.73
N ASP A 10 -23.53 6.29 7.39
CA ASP A 10 -23.65 6.99 6.12
C ASP A 10 -22.27 7.35 5.58
N PRO A 11 -21.77 6.58 4.59
CA PRO A 11 -20.44 6.84 3.99
C PRO A 11 -20.28 8.25 3.39
N SER A 12 -21.35 8.88 2.95
CA SER A 12 -21.28 10.23 2.39
C SER A 12 -20.95 11.29 3.43
N LEU A 13 -21.29 11.09 4.70
CA LEU A 13 -20.93 11.99 5.78
C LEU A 13 -19.44 11.90 6.12
N ASP A 14 -18.86 10.72 6.05
CA ASP A 14 -17.43 10.52 6.26
C ASP A 14 -16.63 11.19 5.15
N GLU A 15 -17.06 11.08 3.91
CA GLU A 15 -16.43 11.76 2.77
C GLU A 15 -16.46 13.29 2.92
N ALA A 16 -17.60 13.83 3.35
CA ALA A 16 -17.76 15.28 3.55
C ALA A 16 -16.88 15.82 4.67
N ALA A 17 -16.63 15.04 5.71
CA ALA A 17 -15.81 15.44 6.85
C ALA A 17 -14.31 15.46 6.56
N MET A 18 -13.84 14.69 5.59
CA MET A 18 -12.41 14.51 5.31
C MET A 18 -11.81 15.53 4.33
N SER A 19 -12.65 16.33 3.69
CA SER A 19 -12.25 17.41 2.78
C SER A 19 -11.21 16.99 1.74
N THR A 20 -10.02 17.63 1.70
CA THR A 20 -8.94 17.25 0.77
C THR A 20 -7.99 16.20 1.34
N GLY A 21 -8.13 15.83 2.61
CA GLY A 21 -7.30 14.82 3.23
C GLY A 21 -7.50 13.43 2.65
N LEU A 22 -6.45 12.64 2.65
CA LEU A 22 -6.51 11.25 2.24
C LEU A 22 -7.10 10.42 3.38
N ASP A 23 -8.21 9.76 3.11
CA ASP A 23 -8.88 8.94 4.11
C ASP A 23 -8.73 7.43 3.84
N ARG A 24 -9.22 6.64 4.78
CA ARG A 24 -9.19 5.19 4.69
C ARG A 24 -9.93 4.67 3.46
N ALA A 25 -11.09 5.25 3.14
CA ALA A 25 -11.89 4.82 1.99
C ALA A 25 -11.15 5.06 0.67
N ASP A 26 -10.43 6.18 0.56
CA ASP A 26 -9.60 6.49 -0.61
C ASP A 26 -8.50 5.45 -0.79
N LEU A 27 -7.81 5.11 0.30
CA LEU A 27 -6.72 4.12 0.27
C LEU A 27 -7.23 2.72 -0.07
N GLU A 28 -8.35 2.31 0.51
CA GLU A 28 -8.96 1.02 0.22
C GLU A 28 -9.40 0.93 -1.24
N HIS A 29 -10.01 2.00 -1.77
CA HIS A 29 -10.41 2.06 -3.17
C HIS A 29 -9.21 1.98 -4.12
N ALA A 30 -8.15 2.72 -3.82
CA ALA A 30 -6.90 2.66 -4.61
C ALA A 30 -6.28 1.27 -4.55
N MET A 31 -6.29 0.64 -3.38
CA MET A 31 -5.74 -0.71 -3.22
C MET A 31 -6.58 -1.75 -3.96
N ASP A 32 -7.90 -1.63 -3.98
CA ASP A 32 -8.76 -2.51 -4.75
C ASP A 32 -8.44 -2.44 -6.25
N LYS A 33 -8.19 -1.24 -6.76
CA LYS A 33 -7.75 -1.06 -8.15
C LYS A 33 -6.38 -1.68 -8.39
N TRP A 34 -5.46 -1.48 -7.46
CA TRP A 34 -4.12 -2.05 -7.58
C TRP A 34 -4.17 -3.58 -7.59
N LEU A 35 -4.92 -4.18 -6.67
CA LEU A 35 -5.10 -5.63 -6.60
C LEU A 35 -5.78 -6.20 -7.85
N ALA A 36 -6.76 -5.50 -8.39
CA ALA A 36 -7.41 -5.91 -9.65
C ALA A 36 -6.41 -5.95 -10.80
N ALA A 37 -5.56 -4.91 -10.91
CA ALA A 37 -4.50 -4.88 -11.92
C ALA A 37 -3.46 -5.98 -11.69
N PHE A 38 -3.08 -6.22 -10.44
CA PHE A 38 -2.15 -7.28 -10.07
C PHE A 38 -2.68 -8.66 -10.47
N ASN A 39 -3.92 -8.96 -10.10
CA ASN A 39 -4.55 -10.26 -10.40
C ASN A 39 -4.74 -10.48 -11.91
N ALA A 40 -4.90 -9.41 -12.68
CA ALA A 40 -5.03 -9.47 -14.14
C ALA A 40 -3.68 -9.40 -14.87
N SER A 41 -2.57 -9.28 -14.15
CA SER A 41 -1.25 -9.08 -14.75
C SER A 41 -0.69 -10.34 -15.44
N GLY A 42 0.21 -10.11 -16.37
CA GLY A 42 0.98 -11.18 -16.99
C GLY A 42 1.81 -11.97 -15.98
N PHE A 43 2.30 -11.33 -14.94
CA PHE A 43 3.02 -12.00 -13.88
C PHE A 43 2.18 -13.07 -13.20
N VAL A 44 0.96 -12.72 -12.76
CA VAL A 44 0.07 -13.67 -12.09
C VAL A 44 -0.39 -14.78 -13.04
N SER A 45 -0.69 -14.45 -14.30
CA SER A 45 -1.13 -15.45 -15.27
C SER A 45 -0.02 -16.42 -15.70
N HIS A 46 1.25 -16.07 -15.50
CA HIS A 46 2.41 -16.88 -15.88
C HIS A 46 3.28 -17.26 -14.68
N LEU A 47 2.69 -17.36 -13.49
CA LEU A 47 3.43 -17.77 -12.29
C LEU A 47 4.13 -19.11 -12.51
N PRO A 48 5.42 -19.21 -12.16
CA PRO A 48 6.12 -20.48 -12.23
C PRO A 48 5.53 -21.48 -11.22
N SER A 49 5.67 -22.76 -11.49
CA SER A 49 5.37 -23.79 -10.51
C SER A 49 6.37 -23.73 -9.37
N GLY A 50 5.92 -24.01 -8.15
CA GLY A 50 6.76 -23.99 -6.96
C GLY A 50 6.24 -23.04 -5.90
N PRO A 51 7.07 -22.71 -4.89
CA PRO A 51 6.66 -21.85 -3.79
C PRO A 51 6.29 -20.45 -4.25
N ARG A 52 5.17 -19.95 -3.75
CA ARG A 52 4.62 -18.62 -4.10
C ARG A 52 4.35 -17.82 -2.84
N THR A 53 5.37 -17.69 -2.01
CA THR A 53 5.25 -16.97 -0.75
C THR A 53 5.43 -15.47 -0.98
N ILE A 54 4.44 -14.70 -0.56
CA ILE A 54 4.41 -13.25 -0.70
C ILE A 54 4.22 -12.58 0.65
N SER A 55 4.79 -11.41 0.82
CA SER A 55 4.54 -10.57 1.99
C SER A 55 4.50 -9.11 1.60
N VAL A 56 3.74 -8.33 2.34
CA VAL A 56 3.80 -6.87 2.24
C VAL A 56 4.92 -6.41 3.15
N LEU A 57 5.95 -5.78 2.59
CA LEU A 57 7.10 -5.32 3.34
C LEU A 57 6.85 -3.95 3.95
N GLU A 58 6.53 -2.97 3.12
CA GLU A 58 6.39 -1.59 3.55
C GLU A 58 5.58 -0.79 2.54
N ILE A 59 4.74 0.10 3.06
CA ILE A 59 4.13 1.18 2.29
C ILE A 59 4.49 2.48 3.02
N SER A 60 5.47 3.21 2.50
CA SER A 60 5.93 4.44 3.16
C SER A 60 4.99 5.61 2.91
N ASN A 61 4.86 6.46 3.92
CA ASN A 61 4.08 7.69 3.83
C ASN A 61 5.00 8.84 3.43
N GLU A 62 4.91 9.26 2.18
CA GLU A 62 5.62 10.43 1.65
C GLU A 62 4.68 11.64 1.49
N THR A 63 3.51 11.59 2.11
CA THR A 63 2.57 12.72 2.17
C THR A 63 2.87 13.59 3.37
N SER A 64 2.28 14.80 3.38
CA SER A 64 2.31 15.70 4.54
C SER A 64 1.30 15.32 5.62
N GLU A 65 0.57 14.23 5.46
CA GLU A 65 -0.53 13.83 6.33
C GLU A 65 -0.18 12.68 7.26
N HIS A 66 -0.88 12.61 8.39
CA HIS A 66 -0.70 11.55 9.40
C HIS A 66 -1.61 10.36 9.07
N ILE A 67 -1.17 9.52 8.13
CA ILE A 67 -1.93 8.36 7.66
C ILE A 67 -1.34 7.02 8.09
N GLY A 68 -0.42 7.02 9.05
CA GLY A 68 0.29 5.79 9.45
C GLY A 68 -0.63 4.66 9.91
N SER A 69 -1.68 4.96 10.70
CA SER A 69 -2.63 3.95 11.14
C SER A 69 -3.52 3.45 9.99
N ALA A 70 -3.89 4.34 9.06
CA ALA A 70 -4.63 3.95 7.86
C ALA A 70 -3.80 3.03 6.97
N LEU A 71 -2.50 3.29 6.83
CA LEU A 71 -1.60 2.42 6.07
C LEU A 71 -1.43 1.05 6.72
N ARG A 72 -1.34 0.97 8.04
CA ARG A 72 -1.31 -0.33 8.74
C ARG A 72 -2.59 -1.14 8.51
N THR A 73 -3.73 -0.49 8.57
CA THR A 73 -5.02 -1.12 8.26
C THR A 73 -5.05 -1.60 6.80
N LEU A 74 -4.50 -0.80 5.90
CA LEU A 74 -4.40 -1.14 4.48
C LEU A 74 -3.55 -2.39 4.25
N ILE A 75 -2.41 -2.49 4.91
CA ILE A 75 -1.54 -3.67 4.84
C ILE A 75 -2.32 -4.94 5.25
N THR A 76 -3.03 -4.88 6.36
CA THR A 76 -3.86 -6.00 6.84
C THR A 76 -4.96 -6.35 5.84
N SER A 77 -5.58 -5.36 5.23
CA SER A 77 -6.61 -5.57 4.20
C SER A 77 -6.05 -6.27 2.97
N VAL A 78 -4.87 -5.87 2.51
CA VAL A 78 -4.18 -6.50 1.37
C VAL A 78 -3.82 -7.94 1.69
N GLU A 79 -3.25 -8.19 2.86
CA GLU A 79 -2.91 -9.54 3.31
C GLU A 79 -4.13 -10.44 3.32
N THR A 80 -5.23 -9.96 3.85
CA THR A 80 -6.50 -10.70 3.90
C THR A 80 -6.97 -11.10 2.50
N LYS A 81 -6.91 -10.17 1.56
CA LYS A 81 -7.31 -10.44 0.17
C LYS A 81 -6.37 -11.42 -0.54
N LEU A 82 -5.08 -11.32 -0.26
CA LEU A 82 -4.09 -12.26 -0.81
C LEU A 82 -4.28 -13.67 -0.25
N VAL A 83 -4.52 -13.80 1.05
CA VAL A 83 -4.81 -15.09 1.69
C VAL A 83 -6.07 -15.73 1.10
N ASN A 84 -7.15 -14.95 1.02
CA ASN A 84 -8.44 -15.44 0.56
C ASN A 84 -8.46 -15.73 -0.95
N GLY A 85 -7.58 -15.09 -1.72
CA GLY A 85 -7.44 -15.34 -3.14
C GLY A 85 -6.83 -16.70 -3.48
N GLY A 86 -6.06 -17.30 -2.57
CA GLY A 86 -5.51 -18.65 -2.69
C GLY A 86 -4.40 -18.83 -3.71
N THR A 87 -3.96 -17.77 -4.38
CA THR A 87 -2.86 -17.85 -5.37
C THR A 87 -1.49 -17.88 -4.71
N PHE A 88 -1.34 -17.21 -3.57
CA PHE A 88 -0.08 -17.07 -2.85
C PHE A 88 -0.19 -17.59 -1.42
N ASP A 89 0.94 -18.07 -0.89
CA ASP A 89 1.12 -18.27 0.54
C ASP A 89 1.58 -16.93 1.14
N VAL A 90 0.92 -16.45 2.18
CA VAL A 90 1.18 -15.12 2.73
C VAL A 90 1.92 -15.22 4.05
N VAL A 91 3.05 -14.52 4.15
CA VAL A 91 3.74 -14.25 5.42
C VAL A 91 3.29 -12.89 5.93
N ALA A 92 2.82 -12.85 7.16
CA ALA A 92 2.29 -11.62 7.74
C ALA A 92 3.36 -10.52 7.85
N ASN A 93 2.96 -9.28 7.57
CA ASN A 93 3.83 -8.11 7.71
C ASN A 93 4.42 -7.99 9.11
N ASP A 94 3.66 -8.34 10.16
CA ASP A 94 4.14 -8.33 11.54
C ASP A 94 5.39 -9.19 11.75
N ASP A 95 5.46 -10.34 11.10
CA ASP A 95 6.62 -11.23 11.18
C ASP A 95 7.82 -10.64 10.47
N VAL A 96 7.59 -9.97 9.33
CA VAL A 96 8.62 -9.25 8.58
C VAL A 96 9.18 -8.10 9.41
N VAL A 97 8.32 -7.30 10.01
CA VAL A 97 8.72 -6.16 10.84
C VAL A 97 9.51 -6.61 12.06
N LYS A 98 9.09 -7.66 12.75
CA LYS A 98 9.83 -8.23 13.88
C LYS A 98 11.23 -8.65 13.48
N SER A 99 11.36 -9.36 12.38
CA SER A 99 12.65 -9.82 11.88
C SER A 99 13.54 -8.64 11.53
N ALA A 100 12.99 -7.61 10.88
CA ALA A 100 13.71 -6.40 10.52
C ALA A 100 14.20 -5.62 11.74
N ILE A 101 13.38 -5.49 12.78
CA ILE A 101 13.74 -4.81 14.03
C ILE A 101 14.86 -5.57 14.76
N LEU A 102 14.72 -6.89 14.89
CA LEU A 102 15.72 -7.74 15.55
C LEU A 102 17.08 -7.70 14.87
N THR A 103 17.11 -7.50 13.58
CA THR A 103 18.35 -7.49 12.79
C THR A 103 18.86 -6.08 12.49
N GLU A 104 18.16 -5.04 12.94
CA GLU A 104 18.44 -3.63 12.62
C GLU A 104 18.58 -3.36 11.11
N ARG A 105 17.91 -4.15 10.28
CA ARG A 105 18.05 -4.08 8.80
C ARG A 105 17.18 -3.04 8.15
N THR A 106 16.20 -2.49 8.87
CA THR A 106 15.35 -1.43 8.36
C THR A 106 15.64 -0.14 9.10
N ARG A 107 16.15 0.85 8.38
CA ARG A 107 16.31 2.20 8.89
C ARG A 107 15.66 3.18 7.93
N GLY A 108 14.80 4.03 8.46
CA GLY A 108 14.15 5.08 7.70
C GLY A 108 13.08 4.55 6.76
N ASP A 109 12.85 5.29 5.70
CA ASP A 109 11.65 5.16 4.86
C ASP A 109 11.78 4.14 3.73
N MET A 110 12.96 3.53 3.56
CA MET A 110 13.17 2.58 2.47
C MET A 110 14.07 1.43 2.89
N VAL A 111 13.62 0.22 2.58
CA VAL A 111 14.44 -0.99 2.68
C VAL A 111 15.22 -1.13 1.38
N ASP A 112 16.55 -1.18 1.46
CA ASP A 112 17.37 -1.38 0.26
C ASP A 112 17.21 -2.79 -0.31
N PRO A 113 17.57 -3.01 -1.60
CA PRO A 113 17.38 -4.31 -2.26
C PRO A 113 18.15 -5.46 -1.59
N GLU A 114 19.30 -5.21 -1.02
CA GLU A 114 20.09 -6.24 -0.34
C GLU A 114 19.43 -6.68 0.96
N THR A 115 18.93 -5.73 1.74
CA THR A 115 18.18 -6.00 2.97
C THR A 115 16.89 -6.76 2.67
N MET A 116 16.18 -6.36 1.63
CA MET A 116 14.97 -7.05 1.15
C MET A 116 15.28 -8.50 0.78
N SER A 117 16.34 -8.73 0.02
CA SER A 117 16.78 -10.06 -0.37
C SER A 117 17.14 -10.93 0.84
N ALA A 118 17.88 -10.36 1.80
CA ALA A 118 18.27 -11.08 3.02
C ALA A 118 17.05 -11.45 3.88
N LEU A 119 16.11 -10.52 4.07
CA LEU A 119 14.87 -10.78 4.80
C LEU A 119 14.04 -11.87 4.10
N GLY A 120 13.92 -11.79 2.79
CA GLY A 120 13.17 -12.77 2.02
C GLY A 120 13.74 -14.18 2.17
N LYS A 121 15.04 -14.33 2.12
CA LYS A 121 15.71 -15.63 2.32
C LYS A 121 15.51 -16.15 3.74
N GLU A 122 15.65 -15.27 4.73
CA GLU A 122 15.47 -15.63 6.15
C GLU A 122 14.06 -16.10 6.44
N LEU A 123 13.06 -15.47 5.86
CA LEU A 123 11.64 -15.74 6.12
C LEU A 123 11.01 -16.72 5.12
N GLY A 124 11.76 -17.14 4.11
CA GLY A 124 11.24 -18.00 3.05
C GLY A 124 10.23 -17.29 2.15
N VAL A 125 10.37 -15.99 1.96
CA VAL A 125 9.50 -15.17 1.11
C VAL A 125 10.07 -15.08 -0.29
N ASN A 126 9.25 -15.34 -1.30
CA ASN A 126 9.64 -15.29 -2.70
C ASN A 126 9.40 -13.91 -3.33
N TYR A 127 8.37 -13.20 -2.85
CA TYR A 127 7.94 -11.92 -3.40
C TYR A 127 7.61 -10.93 -2.29
N PHE A 128 8.06 -9.69 -2.43
CA PHE A 128 7.64 -8.59 -1.56
C PHE A 128 6.82 -7.56 -2.31
N VAL A 129 5.72 -7.14 -1.68
CA VAL A 129 4.96 -5.95 -2.08
C VAL A 129 5.48 -4.78 -1.28
N HIS A 130 5.87 -3.70 -1.94
CA HIS A 130 6.38 -2.51 -1.28
C HIS A 130 6.18 -1.27 -2.14
N GLY A 131 6.18 -0.12 -1.52
CA GLY A 131 6.06 1.14 -2.22
C GLY A 131 5.74 2.31 -1.32
N ARG A 132 4.95 3.26 -1.83
CA ARG A 132 4.73 4.53 -1.16
C ARG A 132 3.40 5.16 -1.53
N VAL A 133 2.97 6.07 -0.66
CA VAL A 133 1.91 7.04 -0.96
C VAL A 133 2.55 8.43 -0.95
N GLY A 134 2.39 9.18 -2.02
CA GLY A 134 2.85 10.55 -2.15
C GLY A 134 1.72 11.52 -2.42
N ASP A 135 2.00 12.81 -2.36
CA ASP A 135 1.04 13.85 -2.70
C ASP A 135 1.64 14.98 -3.53
N THR A 136 0.78 15.64 -4.30
CA THR A 136 1.08 16.88 -5.01
C THR A 136 -0.10 17.81 -4.82
N THR A 137 0.17 19.04 -4.37
CA THR A 137 -0.87 20.04 -4.14
C THR A 137 -0.76 21.18 -5.15
N GLU A 138 -1.87 21.50 -5.80
CA GLU A 138 -2.02 22.66 -6.65
C GLU A 138 -3.06 23.59 -6.03
N LYS A 139 -2.71 24.87 -5.87
CA LYS A 139 -3.63 25.89 -5.38
C LYS A 139 -3.90 26.88 -6.49
N THR A 140 -5.17 27.08 -6.78
CA THR A 140 -5.64 28.18 -7.60
C THR A 140 -6.38 29.20 -6.74
N LYS A 141 -6.79 30.31 -7.34
CA LYS A 141 -7.50 31.38 -6.64
C LYS A 141 -8.80 30.92 -6.00
N ASP A 142 -9.49 29.95 -6.61
CA ASP A 142 -10.83 29.51 -6.23
C ASP A 142 -10.89 28.04 -5.82
N ALA A 143 -9.77 27.30 -5.92
CA ALA A 143 -9.78 25.86 -5.63
C ALA A 143 -8.43 25.37 -5.09
N ARG A 144 -8.49 24.38 -4.26
CA ARG A 144 -7.34 23.58 -3.86
C ARG A 144 -7.52 22.17 -4.39
N ARG A 145 -6.56 21.73 -5.17
CA ARG A 145 -6.53 20.38 -5.73
C ARG A 145 -5.36 19.63 -5.14
N VAL A 146 -5.63 18.46 -4.57
CA VAL A 146 -4.59 17.55 -4.07
C VAL A 146 -4.69 16.25 -4.84
N GLN A 147 -3.57 15.84 -5.39
CA GLN A 147 -3.44 14.55 -6.05
C GLN A 147 -2.58 13.65 -5.17
N TYR A 148 -3.11 12.50 -4.84
CA TYR A 148 -2.39 11.46 -4.13
C TYR A 148 -2.04 10.33 -5.10
N THR A 149 -0.91 9.71 -4.87
CA THR A 149 -0.45 8.60 -5.69
C THR A 149 -0.09 7.43 -4.79
N LEU A 150 -0.73 6.29 -5.01
CA LEU A 150 -0.33 5.02 -4.44
C LEU A 150 0.51 4.29 -5.49
N PHE A 151 1.78 4.07 -5.19
CA PHE A 151 2.69 3.35 -6.08
C PHE A 151 3.24 2.13 -5.35
N LEU A 152 2.91 0.94 -5.85
CA LEU A 152 3.41 -0.31 -5.28
C LEU A 152 4.04 -1.19 -6.35
N LYS A 153 5.12 -1.85 -5.95
CA LYS A 153 5.84 -2.85 -6.75
C LYS A 153 5.73 -4.22 -6.10
N VAL A 154 5.87 -5.24 -6.92
CA VAL A 154 6.16 -6.59 -6.47
C VAL A 154 7.56 -6.96 -6.96
N THR A 155 8.44 -7.29 -6.03
CA THR A 155 9.83 -7.64 -6.31
C THR A 155 10.06 -9.11 -5.99
N GLU A 156 10.68 -9.82 -6.93
CA GLU A 156 11.11 -11.19 -6.72
C GLU A 156 12.43 -11.19 -5.92
N VAL A 157 12.45 -11.92 -4.81
CA VAL A 157 13.59 -11.93 -3.89
C VAL A 157 14.85 -12.52 -4.54
N SER A 158 14.71 -13.63 -5.24
CA SER A 158 15.86 -14.36 -5.82
C SER A 158 16.58 -13.60 -6.92
N THR A 159 15.86 -12.88 -7.76
CA THR A 159 16.40 -12.15 -8.90
C THR A 159 16.54 -10.66 -8.67
N ARG A 160 15.88 -10.12 -7.64
CA ARG A 160 15.75 -8.68 -7.34
C ARG A 160 15.04 -7.90 -8.44
N ARG A 161 14.29 -8.59 -9.31
CA ARG A 161 13.56 -7.95 -10.41
C ARG A 161 12.18 -7.52 -9.96
N THR A 162 11.73 -6.39 -10.48
CA THR A 162 10.34 -5.98 -10.38
C THR A 162 9.51 -6.84 -11.34
N VAL A 163 8.56 -7.60 -10.80
CA VAL A 163 7.70 -8.48 -11.58
C VAL A 163 6.33 -7.88 -11.86
N PHE A 164 5.95 -6.88 -11.06
CA PHE A 164 4.73 -6.10 -11.26
C PHE A 164 4.89 -4.73 -10.60
N GLN A 165 4.31 -3.71 -11.20
CA GLN A 165 4.17 -2.38 -10.59
C GLN A 165 2.95 -1.68 -11.15
N GLU A 166 2.29 -0.89 -10.33
CA GLU A 166 1.13 -0.10 -10.73
C GLU A 166 1.06 1.16 -9.89
N GLN A 167 0.61 2.22 -10.52
CA GLN A 167 0.37 3.52 -9.90
C GLN A 167 -1.11 3.83 -9.97
N ILE A 168 -1.71 4.15 -8.82
CA ILE A 168 -3.11 4.56 -8.73
C ILE A 168 -3.15 6.00 -8.23
N ASP A 169 -3.78 6.87 -9.00
CA ASP A 169 -3.95 8.27 -8.65
C ASP A 169 -5.32 8.51 -8.03
N ILE A 170 -5.33 9.35 -7.01
CA ILE A 170 -6.53 9.78 -6.28
C ILE A 170 -6.54 11.30 -6.30
N THR A 171 -7.55 11.91 -6.91
CA THR A 171 -7.67 13.36 -6.97
C THR A 171 -8.79 13.82 -6.05
N LYS A 172 -8.48 14.78 -5.17
CA LYS A 172 -9.44 15.47 -4.34
C LYS A 172 -9.40 16.96 -4.61
N GLN A 173 -10.57 17.57 -4.76
CA GLN A 173 -10.70 18.99 -5.06
C GLN A 173 -11.72 19.61 -4.14
N ILE A 174 -11.36 20.75 -3.58
CA ILE A 174 -12.28 21.62 -2.83
C ILE A 174 -12.42 22.91 -3.61
N THR A 175 -13.67 23.27 -3.87
CA THR A 175 -14.07 24.55 -4.44
C THR A 175 -14.71 25.43 -3.37
N GLY A 176 -14.30 26.69 -3.35
CA GLY A 176 -14.90 27.64 -2.41
C GLY A 176 -13.95 28.73 -1.97
#